data_351c41f46fe528f1743d69f23b3e18f3
#
_entry.id   351c41f46fe528f1743d69f23b3e18f3
#
_cell.length_a   1.000
_cell.length_b   1.000
_cell.length_c   1.000
_cell.angle_alpha   90.00
_cell.angle_beta   90.00
_cell.angle_gamma   90.00
#
_symmetry.space_group_name_H-M   'P 1'
#
loop_
_entity.id
_entity.type
_entity.pdbx_description
1 polymer ?
#
loop_
_entity_poly.entity_id
_entity_poly.type
_entity_poly.pdbx_seq_one_letter_code
_entity_poly.pdbx_strand_id
1 'polypeptide(L)'
;MTRLHDIGEDVLIDRLIALVPADPSPGAGPGDDCAVVDPWPDGPLLQLLKTDAMVAGIHFRADSPPRAVGWKAVARVISDIAAMAGTPDRVLVTIALPAATEVAWVEDLYRGIGDCLNAFGCVLAGGETTRVPEASAAVISVSATGTVGRGHLALRSTASAGDVLLVTGRLGGSLSGKHLSFTPRLREAHWLAEHHPPSAMMDLSDGLAKDLPRLARASSCGFRLDRESLPVTPGCSIAQALGDGEDFELLIAMPAARVEPLLRDWARAFPGMDLTVVGRLVSAGEGDTLHGGWDHFAG
;
A
#
# COMPACT_ATOMS: atom_id res chain seq x y z
N MET A 1 30.08 8.45 -11.95
CA MET A 1 28.67 8.74 -12.29
C MET A 1 27.81 8.08 -11.22
N THR A 2 26.89 8.80 -10.62
CA THR A 2 25.96 8.27 -9.61
C THR A 2 24.96 7.30 -10.27
N ARG A 3 24.78 6.13 -9.70
CA ARG A 3 23.85 5.10 -10.16
C ARG A 3 22.65 5.01 -9.20
N LEU A 4 21.59 4.32 -9.59
CA LEU A 4 20.37 4.19 -8.77
C LEU A 4 20.64 3.56 -7.40
N HIS A 5 21.48 2.53 -7.34
CA HIS A 5 21.86 1.89 -6.08
C HIS A 5 22.69 2.79 -5.13
N ASP A 6 23.24 3.90 -5.61
CA ASP A 6 23.97 4.85 -4.77
C ASP A 6 23.03 5.77 -3.99
N ILE A 7 21.77 5.92 -4.41
CA ILE A 7 20.82 6.88 -3.83
C ILE A 7 19.55 6.27 -3.28
N GLY A 8 19.17 5.08 -3.73
CA GLY A 8 17.91 4.43 -3.36
C GLY A 8 16.65 5.07 -3.98
N GLU A 9 15.52 4.47 -3.68
CA GLU A 9 14.23 4.80 -4.30
C GLU A 9 13.69 6.17 -3.88
N ASP A 10 13.60 6.46 -2.58
CA ASP A 10 12.98 7.69 -2.07
C ASP A 10 13.72 8.94 -2.58
N VAL A 11 15.05 8.92 -2.59
CA VAL A 11 15.86 10.04 -3.10
C VAL A 11 15.72 10.19 -4.62
N LEU A 12 15.57 9.08 -5.34
CA LEU A 12 15.31 9.13 -6.77
C LEU A 12 13.96 9.79 -7.07
N ILE A 13 12.90 9.38 -6.36
CA ILE A 13 11.55 9.95 -6.51
C ILE A 13 11.58 11.46 -6.27
N ASP A 14 12.16 11.91 -5.17
CA ASP A 14 12.28 13.35 -4.86
C ASP A 14 12.97 14.13 -5.99
N ARG A 15 14.05 13.57 -6.58
CA ARG A 15 14.74 14.19 -7.71
C ARG A 15 13.88 14.25 -8.98
N LEU A 16 13.14 13.18 -9.27
CA LEU A 16 12.32 13.12 -10.48
C LEU A 16 11.12 14.08 -10.41
N ILE A 17 10.46 14.16 -9.26
CA ILE A 17 9.35 15.10 -9.03
C ILE A 17 9.82 16.55 -9.23
N ALA A 18 11.03 16.90 -8.80
CA ALA A 18 11.59 18.23 -8.97
C ALA A 18 11.86 18.62 -10.44
N LEU A 19 11.84 17.66 -11.37
CA LEU A 19 12.12 17.91 -12.79
C LEU A 19 10.84 18.14 -13.63
N VAL A 20 9.67 17.91 -13.08
CA VAL A 20 8.41 17.97 -13.82
C VAL A 20 7.38 18.82 -13.06
N PRO A 21 6.40 19.40 -13.75
CA PRO A 21 5.25 20.01 -13.08
C PRO A 21 4.50 18.93 -12.28
N ALA A 22 4.36 19.12 -10.97
CA ALA A 22 3.58 18.28 -10.09
C ALA A 22 2.45 19.10 -9.46
N ASP A 23 1.36 18.45 -9.06
CA ASP A 23 0.26 19.11 -8.37
C ASP A 23 0.76 19.58 -6.99
N PRO A 24 0.72 20.91 -6.73
CA PRO A 24 1.21 21.46 -5.47
C PRO A 24 0.21 21.35 -4.31
N SER A 25 -1.02 20.91 -4.59
CA SER A 25 -2.09 20.85 -3.58
C SER A 25 -1.75 19.79 -2.53
N PRO A 26 -1.86 20.09 -1.22
CA PRO A 26 -1.63 19.11 -0.17
C PRO A 26 -2.50 17.85 -0.36
N GLY A 27 -1.86 16.69 -0.39
CA GLY A 27 -2.53 15.40 -0.60
C GLY A 27 -2.98 15.13 -2.04
N ALA A 28 -2.71 16.04 -3.00
CA ALA A 28 -3.09 15.83 -4.40
C ALA A 28 -1.96 15.25 -5.24
N GLY A 29 -0.73 15.68 -5.00
CA GLY A 29 0.46 15.27 -5.75
C GLY A 29 1.14 14.01 -5.23
N PRO A 30 2.36 13.73 -5.72
CA PRO A 30 3.16 12.61 -5.27
C PRO A 30 3.48 12.68 -3.76
N GLY A 31 3.43 11.53 -3.07
CA GLY A 31 3.81 11.44 -1.65
C GLY A 31 2.79 10.72 -0.77
N ASP A 32 1.64 10.34 -1.33
CA ASP A 32 0.64 9.51 -0.66
C ASP A 32 0.41 8.18 -1.40
N ASP A 33 -0.47 7.31 -0.92
CA ASP A 33 -0.78 6.02 -1.53
C ASP A 33 -1.38 6.18 -2.93
N CYS A 34 -2.26 7.17 -3.11
CA CYS A 34 -2.78 7.59 -4.42
C CYS A 34 -2.63 9.09 -4.62
N ALA A 35 -2.58 9.53 -5.88
CA ALA A 35 -2.82 10.92 -6.21
C ALA A 35 -4.31 11.27 -6.03
N VAL A 36 -4.60 12.46 -5.50
CA VAL A 36 -5.96 12.96 -5.28
C VAL A 36 -6.26 14.02 -6.31
N VAL A 37 -7.36 13.87 -7.03
CA VAL A 37 -7.84 14.84 -8.02
C VAL A 37 -9.23 15.32 -7.62
N ASP A 38 -9.49 16.59 -7.83
CA ASP A 38 -10.79 17.22 -7.58
C ASP A 38 -11.48 17.64 -8.88
N PRO A 39 -12.06 16.69 -9.63
CA PRO A 39 -12.77 17.01 -10.87
C PRO A 39 -14.14 17.63 -10.64
N TRP A 40 -14.64 17.60 -9.39
CA TRP A 40 -15.96 18.14 -9.00
C TRP A 40 -15.82 19.03 -7.75
N PRO A 41 -15.31 20.27 -7.88
CA PRO A 41 -15.00 21.13 -6.73
C PRO A 41 -16.16 21.33 -5.74
N ASP A 42 -17.39 21.35 -6.24
CA ASP A 42 -18.62 21.48 -5.42
C ASP A 42 -19.26 20.12 -5.05
N GLY A 43 -18.66 19.01 -5.50
CA GLY A 43 -19.16 17.66 -5.27
C GLY A 43 -18.67 17.07 -3.95
N PRO A 44 -19.34 16.01 -3.45
CA PRO A 44 -18.96 15.35 -2.20
C PRO A 44 -17.77 14.41 -2.34
N LEU A 45 -17.34 14.09 -3.56
CA LEU A 45 -16.32 13.10 -3.86
C LEU A 45 -15.04 13.73 -4.39
N LEU A 46 -13.94 13.05 -4.12
CA LEU A 46 -12.64 13.22 -4.76
C LEU A 46 -12.32 11.97 -5.58
N GLN A 47 -11.50 12.12 -6.60
CA GLN A 47 -11.00 10.99 -7.39
C GLN A 47 -9.60 10.60 -6.93
N LEU A 48 -9.36 9.31 -6.84
CA LEU A 48 -8.05 8.71 -6.55
C LEU A 48 -7.48 8.11 -7.83
N LEU A 49 -6.19 8.32 -8.05
CA LEU A 49 -5.43 7.75 -9.17
C LEU A 49 -4.22 7.00 -8.62
N LYS A 50 -4.08 5.74 -9.03
CA LYS A 50 -2.95 4.89 -8.65
C LYS A 50 -2.40 4.15 -9.87
N THR A 51 -1.10 3.94 -9.86
CA THR A 51 -0.45 2.98 -10.77
C THR A 51 0.60 2.19 -10.00
N ASP A 52 0.71 0.91 -10.32
CA ASP A 52 1.69 0.02 -9.73
C ASP A 52 2.16 -1.03 -10.74
N ALA A 53 3.38 -1.55 -10.57
CA ALA A 53 3.94 -2.53 -11.48
C ALA A 53 4.53 -3.73 -10.72
N MET A 54 4.40 -4.91 -11.32
CA MET A 54 5.04 -6.14 -10.87
C MET A 54 5.98 -6.67 -11.94
N VAL A 55 7.14 -7.13 -11.51
CA VAL A 55 8.19 -7.70 -12.36
C VAL A 55 8.46 -9.13 -11.91
N ALA A 56 8.49 -10.06 -12.86
CA ALA A 56 8.85 -11.46 -12.60
C ALA A 56 10.27 -11.55 -12.04
N GLY A 57 10.46 -12.39 -11.04
CA GLY A 57 11.74 -12.51 -10.31
C GLY A 57 11.94 -11.49 -9.19
N ILE A 58 11.08 -10.46 -9.11
CA ILE A 58 11.07 -9.45 -8.04
C ILE A 58 9.80 -9.62 -7.19
N HIS A 59 8.62 -9.45 -7.78
CA HIS A 59 7.34 -9.43 -7.09
C HIS A 59 6.60 -10.77 -7.10
N PHE A 60 6.99 -11.67 -7.99
CA PHE A 60 6.49 -13.04 -8.09
C PHE A 60 7.54 -13.92 -8.75
N ARG A 61 7.53 -15.20 -8.42
CA ARG A 61 8.46 -16.19 -8.95
C ARG A 61 7.95 -16.77 -10.26
N ALA A 62 8.85 -17.35 -11.06
CA ALA A 62 8.47 -17.99 -12.31
C ALA A 62 7.51 -19.19 -12.13
N ASP A 63 7.56 -19.85 -10.96
CA ASP A 63 6.69 -20.95 -10.57
C ASP A 63 5.41 -20.52 -9.82
N SER A 64 5.21 -19.22 -9.63
CA SER A 64 3.98 -18.71 -9.00
C SER A 64 2.76 -19.01 -9.86
N PRO A 65 1.63 -19.47 -9.26
CA PRO A 65 0.40 -19.72 -10.00
C PRO A 65 -0.10 -18.45 -10.71
N PRO A 66 -0.32 -18.45 -12.03
CA PRO A 66 -0.69 -17.24 -12.78
C PRO A 66 -1.94 -16.56 -12.24
N ARG A 67 -2.94 -17.34 -11.80
CA ARG A 67 -4.15 -16.82 -11.20
C ARG A 67 -3.90 -16.03 -9.91
N ALA A 68 -2.97 -16.49 -9.06
CA ALA A 68 -2.56 -15.79 -7.86
C ALA A 68 -1.76 -14.51 -8.18
N VAL A 69 -0.92 -14.56 -9.24
CA VAL A 69 -0.22 -13.37 -9.75
C VAL A 69 -1.21 -12.32 -10.24
N GLY A 70 -2.26 -12.73 -10.96
CA GLY A 70 -3.33 -11.83 -11.42
C GLY A 70 -4.13 -11.21 -10.28
N TRP A 71 -4.47 -12.00 -9.25
CA TRP A 71 -5.07 -11.49 -8.03
C TRP A 71 -4.20 -10.40 -7.38
N LYS A 72 -2.92 -10.72 -7.13
CA LYS A 72 -1.95 -9.81 -6.51
C LYS A 72 -1.81 -8.50 -7.30
N ALA A 73 -1.76 -8.57 -8.63
CA ALA A 73 -1.57 -7.38 -9.47
C ALA A 73 -2.66 -6.32 -9.24
N VAL A 74 -3.91 -6.74 -9.09
CA VAL A 74 -5.04 -5.85 -8.82
C VAL A 74 -5.15 -5.53 -7.33
N ALA A 75 -4.93 -6.51 -6.46
CA ALA A 75 -5.05 -6.34 -5.01
C ALA A 75 -4.12 -5.25 -4.47
N ARG A 76 -2.91 -5.09 -5.03
CA ARG A 76 -1.94 -4.04 -4.64
C ARG A 76 -2.53 -2.64 -4.82
N VAL A 77 -3.02 -2.30 -6.01
CA VAL A 77 -3.61 -0.97 -6.26
C VAL A 77 -4.91 -0.74 -5.47
N ILE A 78 -5.64 -1.82 -5.13
CA ILE A 78 -6.79 -1.72 -4.24
C ILE A 78 -6.35 -1.45 -2.80
N SER A 79 -5.20 -2.00 -2.36
CA SER A 79 -4.62 -1.72 -1.05
C SER A 79 -4.31 -0.24 -0.88
N ASP A 80 -3.68 0.38 -1.87
CA ASP A 80 -3.41 1.82 -1.88
C ASP A 80 -4.69 2.67 -1.82
N ILE A 81 -5.70 2.30 -2.63
CA ILE A 81 -7.01 2.99 -2.60
C ILE A 81 -7.67 2.82 -1.22
N ALA A 82 -7.59 1.64 -0.63
CA ALA A 82 -8.10 1.37 0.71
C ALA A 82 -7.37 2.19 1.77
N ALA A 83 -6.04 2.32 1.68
CA ALA A 83 -5.23 3.14 2.60
C ALA A 83 -5.70 4.60 2.67
N MET A 84 -6.29 5.10 1.59
CA MET A 84 -6.90 6.43 1.55
C MET A 84 -8.42 6.43 1.81
N ALA A 85 -8.96 5.33 2.33
CA ALA A 85 -10.39 5.10 2.57
C ALA A 85 -11.26 5.24 1.30
N GLY A 86 -10.65 5.01 0.12
CA GLY A 86 -11.31 5.11 -1.18
C GLY A 86 -12.06 3.84 -1.57
N THR A 87 -12.96 3.98 -2.53
CA THR A 87 -13.67 2.88 -3.19
C THR A 87 -13.10 2.71 -4.59
N PRO A 88 -12.53 1.55 -4.95
CA PRO A 88 -12.02 1.31 -6.30
C PRO A 88 -13.16 1.31 -7.33
N ASP A 89 -12.87 1.76 -8.55
CA ASP A 89 -13.86 1.87 -9.62
C ASP A 89 -13.40 1.11 -10.87
N ARG A 90 -12.31 1.55 -11.51
CA ARG A 90 -11.82 0.98 -12.77
C ARG A 90 -10.33 0.70 -12.73
N VAL A 91 -9.91 -0.31 -13.50
CA VAL A 91 -8.50 -0.59 -13.72
C VAL A 91 -8.16 -0.65 -15.22
N LEU A 92 -6.93 -0.29 -15.54
CA LEU A 92 -6.26 -0.55 -16.81
C LEU A 92 -5.11 -1.51 -16.52
N VAL A 93 -4.95 -2.54 -17.35
CA VAL A 93 -3.90 -3.54 -17.18
C VAL A 93 -2.96 -3.53 -18.39
N THR A 94 -1.69 -3.27 -18.15
CA THR A 94 -0.63 -3.41 -19.13
C THR A 94 0.14 -4.69 -18.87
N ILE A 95 0.28 -5.55 -19.88
CA ILE A 95 1.17 -6.71 -19.84
C ILE A 95 2.28 -6.58 -20.87
N ALA A 96 3.52 -6.73 -20.42
CA ALA A 96 4.71 -6.77 -21.26
C ALA A 96 5.38 -8.14 -21.10
N LEU A 97 5.26 -9.00 -22.13
CA LEU A 97 5.59 -10.41 -22.02
C LEU A 97 6.56 -10.84 -23.14
N PRO A 98 7.46 -11.82 -22.91
CA PRO A 98 8.17 -12.53 -23.97
C PRO A 98 7.19 -13.21 -24.93
N ALA A 99 7.53 -13.28 -26.22
CA ALA A 99 6.64 -13.87 -27.22
C ALA A 99 6.42 -15.37 -27.01
N ALA A 100 7.35 -16.07 -26.36
CA ALA A 100 7.24 -17.49 -26.02
C ALA A 100 6.32 -17.78 -24.80
N THR A 101 5.73 -16.75 -24.16
CA THR A 101 4.80 -16.93 -23.03
C THR A 101 3.58 -17.73 -23.50
N GLU A 102 3.22 -18.77 -22.74
CA GLU A 102 2.06 -19.60 -23.07
C GLU A 102 0.74 -18.82 -22.92
N VAL A 103 -0.14 -18.93 -23.90
CA VAL A 103 -1.47 -18.29 -23.86
C VAL A 103 -2.27 -18.72 -22.62
N ALA A 104 -2.20 -20.00 -22.27
CA ALA A 104 -2.87 -20.55 -21.09
C ALA A 104 -2.42 -19.86 -19.78
N TRP A 105 -1.14 -19.48 -19.68
CA TRP A 105 -0.61 -18.72 -18.53
C TRP A 105 -1.26 -17.32 -18.47
N VAL A 106 -1.35 -16.63 -19.61
CA VAL A 106 -1.96 -15.29 -19.69
C VAL A 106 -3.47 -15.34 -19.39
N GLU A 107 -4.17 -16.35 -19.92
CA GLU A 107 -5.59 -16.53 -19.63
C GLU A 107 -5.85 -16.78 -18.14
N ASP A 108 -5.00 -17.59 -17.48
CA ASP A 108 -5.15 -17.86 -16.05
C ASP A 108 -4.79 -16.65 -15.17
N LEU A 109 -3.79 -15.85 -15.59
CA LEU A 109 -3.50 -14.54 -15.03
C LEU A 109 -4.75 -13.64 -15.04
N TYR A 110 -5.43 -13.55 -16.21
CA TYR A 110 -6.64 -12.73 -16.35
C TYR A 110 -7.85 -13.29 -15.58
N ARG A 111 -7.91 -14.61 -15.37
CA ARG A 111 -8.91 -15.17 -14.41
C ARG A 111 -8.66 -14.67 -13.00
N GLY A 112 -7.42 -14.61 -12.55
CA GLY A 112 -7.06 -14.05 -11.25
C GLY A 112 -7.34 -12.55 -11.13
N ILE A 113 -7.08 -11.78 -12.19
CA ILE A 113 -7.48 -10.37 -12.28
C ILE A 113 -9.00 -10.27 -12.11
N GLY A 114 -9.77 -11.05 -12.88
CA GLY A 114 -11.23 -11.08 -12.80
C GLY A 114 -11.77 -11.46 -11.43
N ASP A 115 -11.16 -12.43 -10.75
CA ASP A 115 -11.53 -12.80 -9.38
C ASP A 115 -11.40 -11.61 -8.42
N CYS A 116 -10.29 -10.88 -8.50
CA CYS A 116 -10.05 -9.71 -7.65
C CYS A 116 -11.02 -8.57 -7.98
N LEU A 117 -11.22 -8.26 -9.27
CA LEU A 117 -12.18 -7.25 -9.70
C LEU A 117 -13.59 -7.53 -9.17
N ASN A 118 -14.05 -8.78 -9.29
CA ASN A 118 -15.36 -9.20 -8.79
C ASN A 118 -15.45 -9.09 -7.26
N ALA A 119 -14.41 -9.46 -6.55
CA ALA A 119 -14.38 -9.41 -5.07
C ALA A 119 -14.50 -7.98 -4.53
N PHE A 120 -13.97 -7.00 -5.25
CA PHE A 120 -13.94 -5.60 -4.81
C PHE A 120 -14.87 -4.67 -5.61
N GLY A 121 -15.68 -5.21 -6.52
CA GLY A 121 -16.72 -4.46 -7.24
C GLY A 121 -16.17 -3.45 -8.24
N CYS A 122 -14.96 -3.66 -8.77
CA CYS A 122 -14.38 -2.82 -9.81
C CYS A 122 -14.32 -3.55 -11.16
N VAL A 123 -14.03 -2.83 -12.25
CA VAL A 123 -14.09 -3.37 -13.60
C VAL A 123 -12.83 -3.06 -14.40
N LEU A 124 -12.50 -3.97 -15.32
CA LEU A 124 -11.48 -3.72 -16.33
C LEU A 124 -12.00 -2.72 -17.37
N ALA A 125 -11.35 -1.56 -17.49
CA ALA A 125 -11.72 -0.50 -18.43
C ALA A 125 -10.90 -0.54 -19.74
N GLY A 126 -9.78 -1.25 -19.75
CA GLY A 126 -8.90 -1.37 -20.90
C GLY A 126 -7.49 -1.78 -20.47
N GLY A 127 -6.53 -1.57 -21.35
CA GLY A 127 -5.13 -1.90 -21.08
C GLY A 127 -4.26 -1.90 -22.32
N GLU A 128 -3.05 -2.44 -22.19
CA GLU A 128 -2.07 -2.54 -23.24
C GLU A 128 -1.40 -3.93 -23.23
N THR A 129 -1.08 -4.43 -24.40
CA THR A 129 -0.34 -5.68 -24.56
C THR A 129 0.88 -5.42 -25.44
N THR A 130 2.07 -5.60 -24.88
CA THR A 130 3.31 -5.38 -25.62
C THR A 130 4.30 -6.51 -25.41
N ARG A 131 5.27 -6.61 -26.32
CA ARG A 131 6.32 -7.61 -26.29
C ARG A 131 7.59 -7.04 -25.64
N VAL A 132 8.23 -7.86 -24.81
CA VAL A 132 9.63 -7.64 -24.38
C VAL A 132 10.56 -8.69 -25.03
N PRO A 133 11.88 -8.44 -25.08
CA PRO A 133 12.85 -9.46 -25.52
C PRO A 133 12.71 -10.76 -24.72
N GLU A 134 13.02 -11.91 -25.36
CA GLU A 134 12.83 -13.24 -24.73
C GLU A 134 13.58 -13.43 -23.40
N ALA A 135 14.72 -12.77 -23.23
CA ALA A 135 15.50 -12.84 -21.98
C ALA A 135 15.04 -11.86 -20.91
N SER A 136 14.00 -11.07 -21.16
CA SER A 136 13.49 -10.08 -20.20
C SER A 136 12.48 -10.69 -19.25
N ALA A 137 12.39 -10.11 -18.06
CA ALA A 137 11.33 -10.43 -17.11
C ALA A 137 9.97 -9.96 -17.63
N ALA A 138 8.92 -10.73 -17.35
CA ALA A 138 7.55 -10.28 -17.56
C ALA A 138 7.21 -9.10 -16.64
N VAL A 139 6.49 -8.12 -17.17
CA VAL A 139 6.01 -6.97 -16.42
C VAL A 139 4.49 -6.90 -16.52
N ILE A 140 3.84 -6.70 -15.40
CA ILE A 140 2.40 -6.46 -15.28
C ILE A 140 2.23 -5.13 -14.58
N SER A 141 1.63 -4.14 -15.21
CA SER A 141 1.32 -2.86 -14.60
C SER A 141 -0.18 -2.64 -14.55
N VAL A 142 -0.67 -2.20 -13.40
CA VAL A 142 -2.08 -1.88 -13.18
C VAL A 142 -2.20 -0.41 -12.81
N SER A 143 -3.00 0.33 -13.56
CA SER A 143 -3.44 1.66 -13.16
C SER A 143 -4.89 1.57 -12.71
N ALA A 144 -5.24 2.24 -11.65
CA ALA A 144 -6.57 2.20 -11.05
C ALA A 144 -7.11 3.60 -10.79
N THR A 145 -8.43 3.71 -10.86
CA THR A 145 -9.18 4.86 -10.36
C THR A 145 -10.04 4.43 -9.19
N GLY A 146 -10.24 5.36 -8.27
CA GLY A 146 -11.17 5.20 -7.17
C GLY A 146 -11.82 6.53 -6.82
N THR A 147 -12.76 6.51 -5.89
CA THR A 147 -13.38 7.71 -5.34
C THR A 147 -13.36 7.65 -3.83
N VAL A 148 -13.32 8.83 -3.18
CA VAL A 148 -13.41 8.94 -1.72
C VAL A 148 -14.26 10.15 -1.35
N GLY A 149 -15.05 10.03 -0.30
CA GLY A 149 -15.75 11.18 0.27
C GLY A 149 -14.77 12.21 0.83
N ARG A 150 -14.96 13.51 0.56
CA ARG A 150 -14.06 14.58 1.05
C ARG A 150 -13.84 14.51 2.56
N GLY A 151 -14.86 14.16 3.31
CA GLY A 151 -14.79 14.04 4.78
C GLY A 151 -14.17 12.73 5.29
N HIS A 152 -13.89 11.79 4.39
CA HIS A 152 -13.36 10.46 4.73
C HIS A 152 -11.94 10.23 4.21
N LEU A 153 -11.38 11.16 3.41
CA LEU A 153 -10.04 11.04 2.86
C LEU A 153 -9.02 10.89 3.98
N ALA A 154 -8.31 9.78 4.00
CA ALA A 154 -7.16 9.56 4.87
C ALA A 154 -5.87 9.85 4.10
N LEU A 155 -4.95 10.59 4.70
CA LEU A 155 -3.66 10.96 4.14
C LEU A 155 -2.54 10.50 5.08
N ARG A 156 -1.33 10.35 4.55
CA ARG A 156 -0.13 10.09 5.35
C ARG A 156 0.31 11.33 6.14
N SER A 157 -0.06 12.53 5.71
CA SER A 157 0.50 13.81 6.14
C SER A 157 -0.29 14.52 7.23
N THR A 158 -1.36 13.93 7.76
CA THR A 158 -2.32 14.63 8.63
C THR A 158 -2.24 14.21 10.12
N ALA A 159 -1.30 13.34 10.48
CA ALA A 159 -1.08 12.95 11.87
C ALA A 159 -0.32 14.02 12.67
N SER A 160 -0.34 13.88 13.98
CA SER A 160 0.29 14.79 14.94
C SER A 160 1.11 14.05 16.00
N ALA A 161 2.10 14.72 16.55
CA ALA A 161 2.82 14.21 17.71
C ALA A 161 1.85 13.90 18.87
N GLY A 162 1.99 12.71 19.46
CA GLY A 162 1.07 12.19 20.47
C GLY A 162 0.06 11.19 19.93
N ASP A 163 -0.15 11.12 18.62
CA ASP A 163 -0.99 10.09 18.02
C ASP A 163 -0.37 8.70 18.23
N VAL A 164 -1.24 7.74 18.54
CA VAL A 164 -0.89 6.34 18.74
C VAL A 164 -0.86 5.63 17.39
N LEU A 165 0.14 4.80 17.18
CA LEU A 165 0.32 3.98 15.99
C LEU A 165 -0.30 2.60 16.18
N LEU A 166 -1.15 2.19 15.24
CA LEU A 166 -1.78 0.88 15.23
C LEU A 166 -1.55 0.19 13.89
N VAL A 167 -1.54 -1.14 13.91
CA VAL A 167 -1.41 -1.98 12.71
C VAL A 167 -2.52 -3.02 12.70
N THR A 168 -3.15 -3.23 11.54
CA THR A 168 -4.10 -4.33 11.33
C THR A 168 -3.37 -5.65 11.11
N GLY A 169 -4.02 -6.76 11.49
CA GLY A 169 -3.53 -8.11 11.17
C GLY A 169 -2.16 -8.43 11.75
N ARG A 170 -1.34 -9.15 10.96
CA ARG A 170 -0.01 -9.64 11.37
C ARG A 170 1.04 -9.36 10.31
N LEU A 171 2.26 -9.07 10.75
CA LEU A 171 3.40 -8.69 9.94
C LEU A 171 4.44 -9.81 9.81
N GLY A 172 5.12 -9.83 8.68
CA GLY A 172 6.22 -10.73 8.34
C GLY A 172 5.76 -12.08 7.79
N GLY A 173 6.67 -12.72 7.04
CA GLY A 173 6.43 -14.01 6.40
C GLY A 173 5.53 -13.95 5.15
N SER A 174 5.16 -12.77 4.68
CA SER A 174 4.30 -12.56 3.51
C SER A 174 4.85 -13.26 2.26
N LEU A 175 6.16 -13.19 2.06
CA LEU A 175 6.87 -13.79 0.92
C LEU A 175 6.80 -15.34 0.88
N SER A 176 6.36 -15.98 1.96
CA SER A 176 6.11 -17.43 2.00
C SER A 176 4.77 -17.82 1.33
N GLY A 177 4.05 -16.87 0.74
CA GLY A 177 2.83 -17.13 -0.04
C GLY A 177 1.66 -16.17 0.23
N LYS A 178 1.53 -15.59 1.43
CA LYS A 178 0.47 -14.63 1.77
C LYS A 178 0.41 -13.48 0.77
N HIS A 179 1.55 -12.99 0.31
CA HIS A 179 1.65 -11.87 -0.65
C HIS A 179 0.96 -12.14 -2.02
N LEU A 180 0.72 -13.42 -2.37
CA LEU A 180 0.01 -13.79 -3.59
C LEU A 180 -1.52 -13.92 -3.40
N SER A 181 -2.00 -13.91 -2.15
CA SER A 181 -3.40 -14.19 -1.81
C SER A 181 -3.97 -13.28 -0.73
N PHE A 182 -3.28 -12.19 -0.40
CA PHE A 182 -3.77 -11.25 0.60
C PHE A 182 -5.10 -10.61 0.18
N THR A 183 -5.85 -10.16 1.16
CA THR A 183 -7.09 -9.40 0.97
C THR A 183 -6.85 -7.95 1.38
N PRO A 184 -6.92 -6.98 0.44
CA PRO A 184 -6.84 -5.56 0.76
C PRO A 184 -7.81 -5.17 1.87
N ARG A 185 -7.38 -4.30 2.77
CA ARG A 185 -8.13 -3.88 3.96
C ARG A 185 -9.18 -2.80 3.64
N LEU A 186 -9.88 -2.96 2.51
CA LEU A 186 -10.86 -2.00 2.01
C LEU A 186 -12.04 -1.82 2.98
N ARG A 187 -12.59 -2.92 3.46
CA ARG A 187 -13.73 -2.91 4.38
C ARG A 187 -13.37 -2.28 5.72
N GLU A 188 -12.19 -2.58 6.19
CA GLU A 188 -11.62 -2.06 7.44
C GLU A 188 -11.36 -0.56 7.35
N ALA A 189 -10.78 -0.10 6.24
CA ALA A 189 -10.51 1.30 5.98
C ALA A 189 -11.79 2.14 5.89
N HIS A 190 -12.81 1.66 5.18
CA HIS A 190 -14.12 2.31 5.12
C HIS A 190 -14.77 2.42 6.49
N TRP A 191 -14.74 1.34 7.27
CA TRP A 191 -15.30 1.34 8.61
C TRP A 191 -14.56 2.33 9.53
N LEU A 192 -13.23 2.39 9.43
CA LEU A 192 -12.43 3.38 10.17
C LEU A 192 -12.84 4.81 9.79
N ALA A 193 -12.89 5.12 8.50
CA ALA A 193 -13.22 6.46 8.02
C ALA A 193 -14.63 6.91 8.46
N GLU A 194 -15.58 5.98 8.54
CA GLU A 194 -16.96 6.28 8.94
C GLU A 194 -17.13 6.40 10.46
N HIS A 195 -16.52 5.51 11.25
CA HIS A 195 -16.81 5.39 12.68
C HIS A 195 -15.69 5.95 13.57
N HIS A 196 -14.45 5.81 13.15
CA HIS A 196 -13.26 6.22 13.88
C HIS A 196 -12.21 6.82 12.93
N PRO A 197 -12.52 7.97 12.27
CA PRO A 197 -11.61 8.54 11.27
C PRO A 197 -10.19 8.68 11.83
N PRO A 198 -9.17 8.10 11.16
CA PRO A 198 -7.79 8.18 11.60
C PRO A 198 -7.21 9.59 11.39
N SER A 199 -6.17 9.95 12.14
CA SER A 199 -5.38 11.15 11.87
C SER A 199 -4.56 10.99 10.60
N ALA A 200 -3.98 9.81 10.38
CA ALA A 200 -3.31 9.42 9.14
C ALA A 200 -3.41 7.91 8.94
N MET A 201 -3.28 7.48 7.71
CA MET A 201 -3.30 6.06 7.35
C MET A 201 -2.47 5.82 6.10
N MET A 202 -1.88 4.63 5.98
CA MET A 202 -1.23 4.09 4.79
C MET A 202 -1.26 2.57 4.82
N ASP A 203 -0.98 1.92 3.70
CA ASP A 203 -0.74 0.48 3.71
C ASP A 203 0.75 0.15 3.97
N LEU A 204 1.02 -1.11 4.31
CA LEU A 204 2.36 -1.64 4.55
C LEU A 204 2.78 -2.53 3.38
N SER A 205 3.45 -1.94 2.41
CA SER A 205 3.92 -2.60 1.19
C SER A 205 5.42 -2.88 1.18
N ASP A 206 6.25 -1.96 1.70
CA ASP A 206 7.70 -2.10 1.75
C ASP A 206 8.23 -2.60 3.09
N GLY A 207 7.33 -2.82 4.04
CA GLY A 207 7.62 -3.24 5.42
C GLY A 207 7.64 -2.07 6.40
N LEU A 208 7.24 -2.38 7.64
CA LEU A 208 7.06 -1.37 8.69
C LEU A 208 8.32 -0.52 8.91
N ALA A 209 9.52 -1.09 8.70
CA ALA A 209 10.78 -0.37 8.87
C ALA A 209 10.99 0.75 7.83
N LYS A 210 10.34 0.69 6.67
CA LYS A 210 10.39 1.72 5.63
C LYS A 210 9.12 2.60 5.64
N ASP A 211 7.96 2.01 5.83
CA ASP A 211 6.67 2.69 5.70
C ASP A 211 6.35 3.58 6.91
N LEU A 212 6.66 3.15 8.13
CA LEU A 212 6.47 4.00 9.32
C LEU A 212 7.29 5.31 9.27
N PRO A 213 8.58 5.30 8.93
CA PRO A 213 9.33 6.54 8.69
C PRO A 213 8.73 7.45 7.62
N ARG A 214 8.13 6.88 6.56
CA ARG A 214 7.46 7.66 5.50
C ARG A 214 6.21 8.38 6.03
N LEU A 215 5.35 7.69 6.78
CA LEU A 215 4.17 8.30 7.42
C LEU A 215 4.57 9.39 8.41
N ALA A 216 5.56 9.12 9.27
CA ALA A 216 6.05 10.08 10.25
C ALA A 216 6.63 11.33 9.57
N ARG A 217 7.45 11.15 8.53
CA ARG A 217 8.03 12.26 7.73
C ARG A 217 6.95 13.08 7.04
N ALA A 218 5.97 12.44 6.41
CA ALA A 218 4.85 13.10 5.76
C ALA A 218 4.05 13.96 6.73
N SER A 219 3.90 13.50 7.98
CA SER A 219 3.22 14.21 9.06
C SER A 219 4.14 15.17 9.84
N SER A 220 5.39 15.40 9.41
CA SER A 220 6.38 16.23 10.12
C SER A 220 6.60 15.80 11.57
N CYS A 221 6.58 14.49 11.82
CA CYS A 221 6.76 13.85 13.13
C CYS A 221 7.99 12.94 13.16
N GLY A 222 8.45 12.60 14.38
CA GLY A 222 9.21 11.41 14.68
C GLY A 222 8.28 10.30 15.19
N PHE A 223 8.84 9.16 15.57
CA PHE A 223 8.06 8.05 16.12
C PHE A 223 8.83 7.28 17.20
N ARG A 224 8.10 6.60 18.07
CA ARG A 224 8.62 5.57 18.98
C ARG A 224 7.85 4.28 18.74
N LEU A 225 8.59 3.22 18.42
CA LEU A 225 8.06 1.90 18.11
C LEU A 225 8.23 0.98 19.33
N ASP A 226 7.16 0.35 19.76
CA ASP A 226 7.19 -0.74 20.72
C ASP A 226 7.38 -2.07 19.97
N ARG A 227 8.63 -2.53 19.91
CA ARG A 227 8.98 -3.75 19.17
C ARG A 227 8.42 -5.02 19.80
N GLU A 228 8.15 -5.02 21.10
CA GLU A 228 7.60 -6.18 21.81
C GLU A 228 6.11 -6.36 21.52
N SER A 229 5.42 -5.27 21.20
CA SER A 229 3.99 -5.27 20.86
C SER A 229 3.70 -5.56 19.38
N LEU A 230 4.73 -5.75 18.54
CA LEU A 230 4.50 -6.02 17.12
C LEU A 230 3.69 -7.31 16.90
N PRO A 231 2.63 -7.27 16.07
CA PRO A 231 1.82 -8.44 15.74
C PRO A 231 2.54 -9.35 14.75
N VAL A 232 3.58 -10.04 15.23
CA VAL A 232 4.40 -10.92 14.38
C VAL A 232 3.62 -12.16 13.96
N THR A 233 3.71 -12.52 12.68
CA THR A 233 3.16 -13.77 12.16
C THR A 233 3.80 -14.98 12.88
N PRO A 234 3.01 -15.98 13.33
CA PRO A 234 3.57 -17.16 14.00
C PRO A 234 4.68 -17.82 13.19
N GLY A 235 5.82 -18.06 13.84
CA GLY A 235 7.02 -18.62 13.21
C GLY A 235 7.96 -17.61 12.56
N CYS A 236 7.58 -16.34 12.48
CA CYS A 236 8.43 -15.26 12.00
C CYS A 236 9.17 -14.55 13.15
N SER A 237 10.24 -13.88 12.80
CA SER A 237 11.00 -13.02 13.70
C SER A 237 10.51 -11.57 13.66
N ILE A 238 10.86 -10.76 14.66
CA ILE A 238 10.64 -9.31 14.66
C ILE A 238 11.31 -8.66 13.44
N ALA A 239 12.50 -9.12 13.03
CA ALA A 239 13.19 -8.59 11.86
C ALA A 239 12.37 -8.81 10.58
N GLN A 240 11.71 -9.95 10.43
CA GLN A 240 10.80 -10.22 9.31
C GLN A 240 9.54 -9.35 9.37
N ALA A 241 8.93 -9.19 10.55
CA ALA A 241 7.79 -8.30 10.73
C ALA A 241 8.11 -6.83 10.41
N LEU A 242 9.36 -6.41 10.59
CA LEU A 242 9.82 -5.07 10.24
C LEU A 242 10.16 -4.92 8.76
N GLY A 243 10.74 -5.94 8.14
CA GLY A 243 11.46 -5.78 6.88
C GLY A 243 11.04 -6.63 5.69
N ASP A 244 10.22 -7.69 5.86
CA ASP A 244 9.86 -8.56 4.72
C ASP A 244 9.08 -7.80 3.63
N GLY A 245 8.22 -6.85 4.02
CA GLY A 245 7.34 -6.15 3.11
C GLY A 245 6.19 -7.02 2.59
N GLU A 246 5.38 -6.45 1.69
CA GLU A 246 4.23 -7.09 1.05
C GLU A 246 3.21 -7.69 2.04
N ASP A 247 3.09 -7.10 3.24
CA ASP A 247 2.08 -7.50 4.22
C ASP A 247 0.68 -7.00 3.87
N PHE A 248 0.59 -5.82 3.23
CA PHE A 248 -0.65 -5.17 2.81
C PHE A 248 -1.68 -5.04 3.95
N GLU A 249 -1.17 -4.74 5.13
CA GLU A 249 -1.94 -4.33 6.30
C GLU A 249 -2.00 -2.80 6.37
N LEU A 250 -2.89 -2.23 7.20
CA LEU A 250 -2.96 -0.78 7.41
C LEU A 250 -2.09 -0.35 8.60
N LEU A 251 -1.29 0.69 8.40
CA LEU A 251 -0.66 1.47 9.45
C LEU A 251 -1.51 2.72 9.69
N ILE A 252 -1.93 2.91 10.93
CA ILE A 252 -2.93 3.90 11.34
C ILE A 252 -2.34 4.78 12.43
N ALA A 253 -2.48 6.10 12.30
CA ALA A 253 -2.25 7.04 13.39
C ALA A 253 -3.60 7.53 13.95
N MET A 254 -3.76 7.50 15.27
CA MET A 254 -5.02 7.80 15.95
C MET A 254 -4.79 8.66 17.20
N PRO A 255 -5.57 9.72 17.44
CA PRO A 255 -5.47 10.47 18.68
C PRO A 255 -5.63 9.56 19.90
N ALA A 256 -4.72 9.70 20.89
CA ALA A 256 -4.64 8.79 22.04
C ALA A 256 -5.99 8.58 22.75
N ALA A 257 -6.80 9.64 22.89
CA ALA A 257 -8.11 9.59 23.54
C ALA A 257 -9.15 8.73 22.78
N ARG A 258 -8.91 8.42 21.50
CA ARG A 258 -9.83 7.65 20.64
C ARG A 258 -9.43 6.18 20.52
N VAL A 259 -8.27 5.77 21.01
CA VAL A 259 -7.73 4.41 20.84
C VAL A 259 -8.58 3.37 21.59
N GLU A 260 -8.90 3.60 22.85
CA GLU A 260 -9.67 2.63 23.64
C GLU A 260 -11.10 2.41 23.07
N PRO A 261 -11.87 3.45 22.73
CA PRO A 261 -13.13 3.27 22.00
C PRO A 261 -12.96 2.51 20.67
N LEU A 262 -11.94 2.87 19.86
CA LEU A 262 -11.65 2.20 18.61
C LEU A 262 -11.41 0.69 18.81
N LEU A 263 -10.51 0.30 19.71
CA LEU A 263 -10.17 -1.11 19.93
C LEU A 263 -11.39 -1.93 20.39
N ARG A 264 -12.22 -1.36 21.25
CA ARG A 264 -13.45 -2.00 21.71
C ARG A 264 -14.45 -2.23 20.57
N ASP A 265 -14.64 -1.21 19.74
CA ASP A 265 -15.63 -1.28 18.65
C ASP A 265 -15.09 -2.09 17.46
N TRP A 266 -13.77 -2.06 17.21
CA TRP A 266 -13.09 -2.92 16.24
C TRP A 266 -13.26 -4.41 16.54
N ALA A 267 -13.06 -4.82 17.79
CA ALA A 267 -13.24 -6.22 18.19
C ALA A 267 -14.65 -6.77 17.92
N ARG A 268 -15.66 -5.88 17.87
CA ARG A 268 -17.05 -6.24 17.52
C ARG A 268 -17.28 -6.24 16.03
N ALA A 269 -16.72 -5.27 15.31
CA ALA A 269 -16.90 -5.13 13.87
C ALA A 269 -16.11 -6.18 13.08
N PHE A 270 -14.92 -6.55 13.57
CA PHE A 270 -13.97 -7.46 12.91
C PHE A 270 -13.50 -8.57 13.86
N PRO A 271 -14.39 -9.47 14.29
CA PRO A 271 -14.00 -10.58 15.14
C PRO A 271 -12.99 -11.47 14.42
N GLY A 272 -11.82 -11.68 15.02
CA GLY A 272 -10.72 -12.47 14.45
C GLY A 272 -9.70 -11.68 13.63
N MET A 273 -9.86 -10.35 13.50
CA MET A 273 -8.82 -9.48 12.95
C MET A 273 -8.20 -8.61 14.05
N ASP A 274 -6.93 -8.82 14.28
CA ASP A 274 -6.18 -8.06 15.27
C ASP A 274 -6.04 -6.58 14.81
N LEU A 275 -6.17 -5.65 15.76
CA LEU A 275 -5.75 -4.26 15.62
C LEU A 275 -4.83 -3.98 16.80
N THR A 276 -3.55 -3.80 16.54
CA THR A 276 -2.50 -3.80 17.56
C THR A 276 -1.87 -2.43 17.68
N VAL A 277 -1.77 -1.89 18.90
CA VAL A 277 -0.98 -0.70 19.20
C VAL A 277 0.49 -1.08 19.12
N VAL A 278 1.25 -0.38 18.27
CA VAL A 278 2.67 -0.67 18.02
C VAL A 278 3.60 0.49 18.38
N GLY A 279 3.06 1.61 18.82
CA GLY A 279 3.88 2.77 19.18
C GLY A 279 3.13 4.08 19.17
N ARG A 280 3.86 5.17 18.97
CA ARG A 280 3.29 6.52 18.88
C ARG A 280 4.15 7.46 18.06
N LEU A 281 3.54 8.50 17.52
CA LEU A 281 4.24 9.64 16.94
C LEU A 281 4.76 10.57 18.05
N VAL A 282 5.90 11.19 17.80
CA VAL A 282 6.56 12.16 18.69
C VAL A 282 6.93 13.42 17.89
N SER A 283 7.47 14.44 18.55
CA SER A 283 7.91 15.65 17.87
C SER A 283 9.00 15.34 16.82
N ALA A 284 9.04 16.13 15.76
CA ALA A 284 10.08 16.03 14.75
C ALA A 284 11.48 16.09 15.37
N GLY A 285 12.35 15.21 14.94
CA GLY A 285 13.72 15.10 15.47
C GLY A 285 13.84 14.28 16.75
N GLU A 286 12.74 13.80 17.31
CA GLU A 286 12.72 12.87 18.44
C GLU A 286 12.38 11.46 17.99
N GLY A 287 12.68 10.46 18.83
CA GLY A 287 12.22 9.08 18.68
C GLY A 287 13.26 8.14 18.10
N ASP A 288 12.76 7.08 17.46
CA ASP A 288 13.56 5.98 16.97
C ASP A 288 13.99 6.20 15.52
N THR A 289 15.00 5.45 15.10
CA THR A 289 15.38 5.28 13.71
C THR A 289 15.20 3.82 13.34
N LEU A 290 14.57 3.57 12.20
CA LEU A 290 14.45 2.24 11.61
C LEU A 290 15.27 2.17 10.33
N HIS A 291 15.86 1.01 10.09
CA HIS A 291 16.58 0.67 8.88
C HIS A 291 16.06 -0.68 8.38
N GLY A 292 15.96 -0.83 7.08
CA GLY A 292 15.44 -2.02 6.43
C GLY A 292 14.14 -1.76 5.66
N GLY A 293 13.43 -2.82 5.37
CA GLY A 293 12.32 -2.79 4.41
C GLY A 293 12.84 -2.91 2.98
N TRP A 294 11.91 -3.07 2.04
CA TRP A 294 12.24 -3.23 0.64
C TRP A 294 12.61 -1.90 -0.01
N ASP A 295 13.68 -1.90 -0.81
CA ASP A 295 14.04 -0.79 -1.68
C ASP A 295 14.43 -1.35 -3.05
N HIS A 296 13.77 -0.86 -4.11
CA HIS A 296 13.97 -1.38 -5.46
C HIS A 296 15.39 -1.20 -6.00
N PHE A 297 16.18 -0.28 -5.46
CA PHE A 297 17.52 0.07 -5.94
C PHE A 297 18.62 -0.09 -4.92
N ALA A 298 18.32 -0.31 -3.65
CA ALA A 298 19.30 -0.67 -2.65
C ALA A 298 19.70 -2.14 -2.85
N GLY A 299 20.99 -2.40 -3.06
CA GLY A 299 21.57 -3.74 -3.22
C GLY A 299 22.00 -4.34 -1.90
#